data_4c8d2047e88196dfed635b3b69bf8994
#
_entry.id   4c8d2047e88196dfed635b3b69bf8994
#
_cell.length_a   1.000
_cell.length_b   1.000
_cell.length_c   1.000
_cell.angle_alpha   90.00
_cell.angle_beta   90.00
_cell.angle_gamma   90.00
#
_symmetry.space_group_name_H-M   'P 1'
#
loop_
_entity.id
_entity.type
_entity.pdbx_description
1 polymer ?
#
loop_
_entity_poly.entity_id
_entity_poly.type
_entity_poly.pdbx_seq_one_letter_code
_entity_poly.pdbx_strand_id
1 'polypeptide(L)'
;MLLSINWLKDFIALDAPLEEIAEKLTVTGTEIESIARPCAAVRGVRIAKIVECSQHPTKSGLKVTRLDVGEKEYPLCVTAAPNVKLGDVIPWFAPGSSTVGGVELEYRDFDGFNSAGMMASAKELGVPDLTDVYGILVLPQDAPLGADAGAWLGLDDTVFDMSVTPNRGDLLSVLGAALEIHALFPQCGLHVPEIPKPGYDGEWTLPFEGISLESEGCRAYRLGMADSVRIAPAPLQAGVRLCMAGMRPINNIVDATNYAMLALGQPLHAFDAASLPGRNIGVRAARDGEEIVTLDGKKHRLLPSDLVISSSGTGVALAGVMGGLNSEITKKTEHVLLESANFAAPFVSKTSRRLGIPSEASFRYSRGVDPLLTERAMNYALHLMERWGGVRAFSRSLYAQNGEIRPVRVPLTAEKMKKILVWDDMDGAEAILKRLGIEKAAGGRDKAEYEVPTRRCDIAIEEDLIEEVGRIREIGRAHV
;
A
#
# COMPACT_ATOMS: atom_id res chain seq x y z
N MET A 1 3.63 10.02 -5.08
CA MET A 1 3.36 8.62 -4.64
C MET A 1 4.34 7.71 -5.36
N LEU A 2 5.08 6.89 -4.61
CA LEU A 2 5.97 5.91 -5.24
C LEU A 2 5.14 4.70 -5.71
N LEU A 3 5.16 4.44 -7.03
CA LEU A 3 4.43 3.36 -7.68
C LEU A 3 5.42 2.29 -8.16
N SER A 4 5.39 1.13 -7.52
CA SER A 4 6.13 -0.06 -7.94
C SER A 4 5.53 -0.64 -9.22
N ILE A 5 6.34 -0.80 -10.25
CA ILE A 5 5.91 -1.39 -11.52
C ILE A 5 5.70 -2.90 -11.38
N ASN A 6 6.49 -3.58 -10.57
CA ASN A 6 6.27 -5.00 -10.29
C ASN A 6 4.93 -5.23 -9.55
N TRP A 7 4.54 -4.31 -8.67
CA TRP A 7 3.22 -4.39 -8.02
C TRP A 7 2.09 -4.01 -8.99
N LEU A 8 2.30 -3.01 -9.83
CA LEU A 8 1.33 -2.58 -10.84
C LEU A 8 0.94 -3.71 -11.80
N LYS A 9 1.89 -4.59 -12.16
CA LYS A 9 1.65 -5.76 -13.01
C LYS A 9 0.67 -6.78 -12.41
N ASP A 10 0.39 -6.73 -11.12
CA ASP A 10 -0.68 -7.55 -10.51
C ASP A 10 -2.09 -7.07 -10.92
N PHE A 11 -2.22 -5.86 -11.47
CA PHE A 11 -3.49 -5.22 -11.81
C PHE A 11 -3.66 -4.96 -13.32
N ILE A 12 -2.57 -4.89 -14.06
CA ILE A 12 -2.58 -4.56 -15.49
C ILE A 12 -1.43 -5.22 -16.23
N ALA A 13 -1.71 -5.80 -17.38
CA ALA A 13 -0.69 -6.24 -18.32
C ALA A 13 -0.13 -5.03 -19.07
N LEU A 14 1.14 -4.69 -18.82
CA LEU A 14 1.78 -3.56 -19.47
C LEU A 14 2.28 -3.98 -20.87
N ASP A 15 1.65 -3.46 -21.89
CA ASP A 15 1.99 -3.67 -23.32
C ASP A 15 2.40 -2.34 -23.97
N ALA A 16 3.27 -1.59 -23.28
CA ALA A 16 3.90 -0.37 -23.75
C ALA A 16 5.22 -0.13 -22.97
N PRO A 17 6.20 0.58 -23.55
CA PRO A 17 7.42 0.97 -22.85
C PRO A 17 7.11 1.85 -21.62
N LEU A 18 7.86 1.66 -20.53
CA LEU A 18 7.62 2.40 -19.29
C LEU A 18 7.83 3.91 -19.45
N GLU A 19 8.78 4.30 -20.28
CA GLU A 19 9.07 5.69 -20.62
C GLU A 19 7.88 6.35 -21.37
N GLU A 20 7.23 5.62 -22.28
CA GLU A 20 6.03 6.08 -22.98
C GLU A 20 4.85 6.21 -22.03
N ILE A 21 4.67 5.25 -21.12
CA ILE A 21 3.63 5.31 -20.08
C ILE A 21 3.85 6.54 -19.19
N ALA A 22 5.08 6.78 -18.74
CA ALA A 22 5.42 7.93 -17.90
C ALA A 22 5.19 9.27 -18.62
N GLU A 23 5.60 9.36 -19.88
CA GLU A 23 5.36 10.55 -20.70
C GLU A 23 3.86 10.81 -20.86
N LYS A 24 3.09 9.78 -21.23
CA LYS A 24 1.65 9.88 -21.44
C LYS A 24 0.91 10.30 -20.17
N LEU A 25 1.22 9.68 -19.02
CA LEU A 25 0.69 10.09 -17.73
C LEU A 25 0.97 11.57 -17.43
N THR A 26 2.21 12.01 -17.62
CA THR A 26 2.62 13.38 -17.37
C THR A 26 1.84 14.38 -18.22
N VAL A 27 1.69 14.11 -19.50
CA VAL A 27 0.99 15.04 -20.40
C VAL A 27 -0.51 15.07 -20.25
N THR A 28 -1.08 14.02 -19.66
CA THR A 28 -2.52 13.92 -19.37
C THR A 28 -2.87 14.32 -17.94
N GLY A 29 -1.95 14.94 -17.19
CA GLY A 29 -2.21 15.57 -15.90
C GLY A 29 -1.73 14.80 -14.67
N THR A 30 -0.99 13.68 -14.85
CA THR A 30 -0.37 12.93 -13.74
C THR A 30 1.15 12.94 -13.95
N GLU A 31 1.83 13.93 -13.40
CA GLU A 31 3.26 14.12 -13.59
C GLU A 31 4.07 12.97 -12.98
N ILE A 32 4.97 12.39 -13.76
CA ILE A 32 6.00 11.46 -13.28
C ILE A 32 7.29 12.26 -13.08
N GLU A 33 7.60 12.57 -11.83
CA GLU A 33 8.78 13.37 -11.46
C GLU A 33 10.09 12.65 -11.70
N SER A 34 10.09 11.32 -11.49
CA SER A 34 11.26 10.48 -11.74
C SER A 34 10.91 9.01 -11.97
N ILE A 35 11.80 8.31 -12.67
CA ILE A 35 11.81 6.86 -12.87
C ILE A 35 13.06 6.32 -12.21
N ALA A 36 12.92 5.55 -11.14
CA ALA A 36 14.02 5.00 -10.37
C ALA A 36 14.07 3.46 -10.48
N ARG A 37 15.27 2.90 -10.38
CA ARG A 37 15.54 1.48 -10.20
C ARG A 37 16.39 1.31 -8.95
N PRO A 38 15.80 1.31 -7.74
CA PRO A 38 16.53 1.46 -6.48
C PRO A 38 17.61 0.39 -6.26
N CYS A 39 17.40 -0.82 -6.76
CA CYS A 39 18.30 -1.95 -6.58
C CYS A 39 19.03 -2.36 -7.87
N ALA A 40 19.13 -1.50 -8.88
CA ALA A 40 19.72 -1.85 -10.20
C ALA A 40 21.16 -2.35 -10.15
N ALA A 41 21.93 -1.95 -9.13
CA ALA A 41 23.32 -2.40 -8.96
C ALA A 41 23.41 -3.78 -8.29
N VAL A 42 22.35 -4.30 -7.69
CA VAL A 42 22.31 -5.63 -7.06
C VAL A 42 22.29 -6.70 -8.15
N ARG A 43 23.36 -7.50 -8.23
CA ARG A 43 23.50 -8.55 -9.25
C ARG A 43 24.16 -9.79 -8.66
N GLY A 44 23.78 -10.96 -9.18
CA GLY A 44 24.44 -12.24 -8.87
C GLY A 44 24.23 -12.69 -7.43
N VAL A 45 23.22 -12.17 -6.73
CA VAL A 45 22.88 -12.61 -5.38
C VAL A 45 22.04 -13.89 -5.46
N ARG A 46 22.46 -14.95 -4.76
CA ARG A 46 21.84 -16.27 -4.79
C ARG A 46 21.27 -16.65 -3.43
N ILE A 47 20.26 -17.50 -3.43
CA ILE A 47 19.70 -18.08 -2.20
C ILE A 47 20.56 -19.26 -1.78
N ALA A 48 21.06 -19.24 -0.54
CA ALA A 48 21.94 -20.26 0.02
C ALA A 48 21.47 -20.71 1.40
N LYS A 49 21.76 -21.95 1.78
CA LYS A 49 21.53 -22.47 3.13
C LYS A 49 22.86 -22.72 3.85
N ILE A 50 22.93 -22.32 5.11
CA ILE A 50 24.10 -22.55 5.95
C ILE A 50 24.08 -24.00 6.43
N VAL A 51 24.99 -24.83 5.92
CA VAL A 51 25.09 -26.25 6.25
C VAL A 51 26.20 -26.57 7.27
N GLU A 52 27.17 -25.67 7.42
CA GLU A 52 28.17 -25.73 8.49
C GLU A 52 28.37 -24.33 9.06
N CYS A 53 28.58 -24.22 10.36
CA CYS A 53 28.84 -22.96 11.05
C CYS A 53 29.74 -23.19 12.28
N SER A 54 30.94 -22.62 12.29
CA SER A 54 31.88 -22.69 13.39
C SER A 54 32.52 -21.33 13.67
N GLN A 55 33.11 -21.15 14.84
CA GLN A 55 33.90 -19.96 15.16
C GLN A 55 35.25 -20.01 14.38
N HIS A 56 35.70 -18.84 13.94
CA HIS A 56 37.01 -18.72 13.32
C HIS A 56 38.09 -19.00 14.36
N PRO A 57 39.08 -19.87 14.08
CA PRO A 57 40.04 -20.36 15.10
C PRO A 57 40.96 -19.26 15.66
N THR A 58 41.25 -18.23 14.90
CA THR A 58 42.22 -17.17 15.29
C THR A 58 41.56 -15.78 15.41
N LYS A 59 40.42 -15.53 14.76
CA LYS A 59 39.75 -14.22 14.77
C LYS A 59 38.45 -14.28 15.57
N SER A 60 38.48 -13.79 16.80
CA SER A 60 37.29 -13.67 17.62
C SER A 60 36.25 -12.76 16.91
N GLY A 61 34.99 -13.16 16.92
CA GLY A 61 33.91 -12.41 16.25
C GLY A 61 33.66 -12.79 14.80
N LEU A 62 34.51 -13.63 14.18
CA LEU A 62 34.23 -14.20 12.86
C LEU A 62 33.72 -15.62 12.97
N LYS A 63 32.79 -15.97 12.08
CA LYS A 63 32.28 -17.32 11.87
C LYS A 63 32.70 -17.80 10.49
N VAL A 64 33.08 -19.08 10.41
CA VAL A 64 33.38 -19.80 9.16
C VAL A 64 32.18 -20.69 8.86
N THR A 65 31.64 -20.57 7.66
CA THR A 65 30.43 -21.29 7.24
C THR A 65 30.65 -21.98 5.90
N ARG A 66 29.86 -23.03 5.64
CA ARG A 66 29.69 -23.61 4.30
C ARG A 66 28.24 -23.43 3.87
N LEU A 67 28.08 -23.09 2.60
CA LEU A 67 26.80 -22.71 2.01
C LEU A 67 26.37 -23.78 0.99
N ASP A 68 25.18 -24.34 1.17
CA ASP A 68 24.49 -25.10 0.13
C ASP A 68 23.78 -24.12 -0.81
N VAL A 69 24.22 -24.07 -2.04
CA VAL A 69 23.67 -23.23 -3.11
C VAL A 69 22.97 -24.06 -4.20
N GLY A 70 22.58 -25.29 -3.88
CA GLY A 70 21.99 -26.25 -4.81
C GLY A 70 23.01 -26.88 -5.78
N GLU A 71 24.32 -26.78 -5.50
CA GLU A 71 25.41 -27.32 -6.30
C GLU A 71 26.16 -28.42 -5.52
N LYS A 72 27.09 -29.15 -6.20
CA LYS A 72 27.83 -30.23 -5.56
C LYS A 72 28.86 -29.74 -4.53
N GLU A 73 29.37 -28.53 -4.74
CA GLU A 73 30.37 -27.93 -3.85
C GLU A 73 29.74 -26.90 -2.95
N TYR A 74 30.10 -26.89 -1.69
CA TYR A 74 29.64 -25.95 -0.69
C TYR A 74 30.65 -24.83 -0.50
N PRO A 75 30.46 -23.64 -1.12
CA PRO A 75 31.40 -22.53 -0.97
C PRO A 75 31.55 -22.15 0.51
N LEU A 76 32.79 -21.85 0.89
CA LEU A 76 33.13 -21.35 2.21
C LEU A 76 32.86 -19.85 2.25
N CYS A 77 32.20 -19.39 3.29
CA CYS A 77 31.95 -17.95 3.52
C CYS A 77 32.29 -17.58 4.96
N VAL A 78 33.09 -16.55 5.16
CA VAL A 78 33.44 -15.99 6.47
C VAL A 78 32.59 -14.75 6.73
N THR A 79 32.02 -14.65 7.93
CA THR A 79 31.13 -13.54 8.28
C THR A 79 31.34 -13.07 9.72
N ALA A 80 31.14 -11.77 9.95
CA ALA A 80 31.07 -11.17 11.28
C ALA A 80 29.62 -10.98 11.78
N ALA A 81 28.62 -11.38 11.00
CA ALA A 81 27.22 -11.16 11.33
C ALA A 81 26.82 -11.97 12.59
N PRO A 82 26.24 -11.30 13.62
CA PRO A 82 25.98 -11.94 14.90
C PRO A 82 24.82 -12.93 14.84
N ASN A 83 23.87 -12.71 13.93
CA ASN A 83 22.60 -13.47 13.83
C ASN A 83 22.70 -14.76 12.99
N VAL A 84 23.87 -15.11 12.48
CA VAL A 84 24.10 -16.32 11.66
C VAL A 84 23.96 -17.60 12.50
N LYS A 85 23.14 -18.55 12.02
CA LYS A 85 22.91 -19.86 12.63
C LYS A 85 22.98 -20.98 11.59
N LEU A 86 23.37 -22.18 12.04
CA LEU A 86 23.27 -23.38 11.23
C LEU A 86 21.83 -23.62 10.78
N GLY A 87 21.62 -23.90 9.51
CA GLY A 87 20.30 -24.14 8.92
C GLY A 87 19.59 -22.89 8.40
N ASP A 88 20.08 -21.67 8.67
CA ASP A 88 19.52 -20.46 8.10
C ASP A 88 19.59 -20.48 6.56
N VAL A 89 18.53 -20.03 5.90
CA VAL A 89 18.50 -19.73 4.47
C VAL A 89 18.72 -18.22 4.31
N ILE A 90 19.65 -17.83 3.44
CA ILE A 90 20.11 -16.45 3.35
C ILE A 90 20.38 -16.04 1.89
N PRO A 91 20.34 -14.75 1.56
CA PRO A 91 20.89 -14.25 0.31
C PRO A 91 22.41 -14.17 0.43
N TRP A 92 23.11 -14.67 -0.59
CA TRP A 92 24.56 -14.70 -0.68
C TRP A 92 25.03 -14.06 -1.96
N PHE A 93 25.85 -13.03 -1.83
CA PHE A 93 26.60 -12.44 -2.93
C PHE A 93 27.78 -13.34 -3.29
N ALA A 94 27.65 -14.08 -4.39
CA ALA A 94 28.70 -14.90 -4.93
C ALA A 94 29.90 -14.05 -5.44
N PRO A 95 31.10 -14.60 -5.61
CA PRO A 95 32.18 -13.90 -6.31
C PRO A 95 31.72 -13.45 -7.71
N GLY A 96 32.01 -12.21 -8.08
CA GLY A 96 31.53 -11.55 -9.32
C GLY A 96 30.16 -10.89 -9.21
N SER A 97 29.50 -10.97 -8.04
CA SER A 97 28.26 -10.23 -7.74
C SER A 97 28.52 -8.80 -7.28
N SER A 98 27.48 -7.96 -7.24
CA SER A 98 27.57 -6.59 -6.76
C SER A 98 26.45 -6.23 -5.81
N THR A 99 26.77 -5.41 -4.79
CA THR A 99 25.82 -4.83 -3.83
C THR A 99 25.11 -3.62 -4.42
N VAL A 100 24.07 -3.09 -3.73
CA VAL A 100 23.38 -1.85 -4.12
C VAL A 100 24.32 -0.64 -4.22
N GLY A 101 25.41 -0.61 -3.44
CA GLY A 101 26.45 0.42 -3.51
C GLY A 101 27.45 0.22 -4.65
N GLY A 102 27.28 -0.78 -5.52
CA GLY A 102 28.16 -1.07 -6.64
C GLY A 102 29.50 -1.75 -6.22
N VAL A 103 29.57 -2.26 -4.99
CA VAL A 103 30.76 -2.98 -4.53
C VAL A 103 30.73 -4.39 -5.12
N GLU A 104 31.72 -4.71 -5.93
CA GLU A 104 31.92 -6.05 -6.50
C GLU A 104 32.52 -6.99 -5.46
N LEU A 105 31.99 -8.20 -5.37
CA LEU A 105 32.39 -9.22 -4.42
C LEU A 105 33.37 -10.19 -5.09
N GLU A 106 34.46 -10.46 -4.39
CA GLU A 106 35.53 -11.38 -4.80
C GLU A 106 35.84 -12.39 -3.70
N TYR A 107 36.70 -13.33 -3.99
CA TYR A 107 37.32 -14.17 -2.96
C TYR A 107 38.21 -13.33 -2.05
N ARG A 108 38.11 -13.58 -0.73
CA ARG A 108 38.95 -12.91 0.26
C ARG A 108 39.50 -13.90 1.29
N ASP A 109 40.79 -13.87 1.51
CA ASP A 109 41.41 -14.70 2.53
C ASP A 109 41.27 -14.09 3.94
N PHE A 110 40.86 -14.94 4.88
CA PHE A 110 40.78 -14.64 6.31
C PHE A 110 41.66 -15.68 7.06
N ASP A 111 42.97 -15.44 7.14
CA ASP A 111 43.97 -16.31 7.80
C ASP A 111 43.86 -17.79 7.36
N GLY A 112 43.91 -18.04 6.04
CA GLY A 112 43.85 -19.37 5.45
C GLY A 112 42.40 -19.85 5.12
N PHE A 113 41.37 -19.07 5.43
CA PHE A 113 39.99 -19.32 5.03
C PHE A 113 39.64 -18.44 3.84
N ASN A 114 39.71 -19.00 2.63
CA ASN A 114 39.34 -18.27 1.40
C ASN A 114 37.82 -18.14 1.27
N SER A 115 37.29 -17.00 1.73
CA SER A 115 35.86 -16.71 1.71
C SER A 115 35.36 -16.39 0.30
N ALA A 116 34.37 -17.10 -0.16
CA ALA A 116 33.66 -16.84 -1.42
C ALA A 116 32.57 -15.81 -1.20
N GLY A 117 32.82 -14.56 -1.60
CA GLY A 117 31.81 -13.50 -1.53
C GLY A 117 31.35 -13.14 -0.11
N MET A 118 30.06 -12.78 0.04
CA MET A 118 29.50 -12.21 1.28
C MET A 118 28.01 -12.56 1.46
N MET A 119 27.59 -12.86 2.70
CA MET A 119 26.17 -12.95 3.05
C MET A 119 25.56 -11.55 3.08
N ALA A 120 24.36 -11.40 2.57
CA ALA A 120 23.69 -10.11 2.41
C ALA A 120 22.87 -9.72 3.63
N SER A 121 22.97 -8.47 4.04
CA SER A 121 21.96 -7.78 4.85
C SER A 121 20.93 -7.10 3.95
N ALA A 122 19.81 -6.67 4.53
CA ALA A 122 18.80 -5.88 3.83
C ALA A 122 19.39 -4.57 3.24
N LYS A 123 20.41 -4.01 3.90
CA LYS A 123 21.10 -2.78 3.45
C LYS A 123 21.90 -3.01 2.16
N GLU A 124 22.69 -4.09 2.06
CA GLU A 124 23.44 -4.40 0.85
C GLU A 124 22.53 -4.76 -0.33
N LEU A 125 21.30 -5.22 -0.04
CA LEU A 125 20.27 -5.50 -1.05
C LEU A 125 19.49 -4.23 -1.49
N GLY A 126 19.69 -3.08 -0.84
CA GLY A 126 19.02 -1.83 -1.20
C GLY A 126 17.66 -1.62 -0.54
N VAL A 127 17.29 -2.42 0.45
CA VAL A 127 16.04 -2.33 1.21
C VAL A 127 16.30 -2.25 2.72
N PRO A 128 17.01 -1.21 3.19
CA PRO A 128 17.48 -1.13 4.58
C PRO A 128 16.35 -1.18 5.61
N ASP A 129 15.18 -0.69 5.24
CA ASP A 129 14.00 -0.60 6.12
C ASP A 129 13.19 -1.91 6.19
N LEU A 130 13.56 -2.94 5.42
CA LEU A 130 12.86 -4.22 5.37
C LEU A 130 12.82 -4.94 6.73
N THR A 131 13.84 -4.74 7.55
CA THR A 131 13.95 -5.35 8.88
C THR A 131 14.82 -4.53 9.80
N ASP A 132 14.50 -4.53 11.11
CA ASP A 132 15.32 -3.94 12.17
C ASP A 132 16.42 -4.89 12.68
N VAL A 133 16.45 -6.13 12.20
CA VAL A 133 17.45 -7.10 12.65
C VAL A 133 18.83 -6.72 12.12
N TYR A 134 19.73 -6.43 13.03
CA TYR A 134 21.13 -6.18 12.69
C TYR A 134 21.82 -7.49 12.27
N GLY A 135 22.38 -7.52 11.08
CA GLY A 135 23.11 -8.65 10.53
C GLY A 135 22.61 -9.05 9.14
N ILE A 136 22.68 -10.33 8.83
CA ILE A 136 22.22 -10.86 7.54
C ILE A 136 20.68 -10.94 7.49
N LEU A 137 20.14 -10.87 6.28
CA LEU A 137 18.73 -11.16 6.03
C LEU A 137 18.53 -12.69 6.08
N VAL A 138 17.61 -13.15 6.90
CA VAL A 138 17.21 -14.57 6.95
C VAL A 138 15.94 -14.75 6.13
N LEU A 139 15.98 -15.68 5.20
CA LEU A 139 14.87 -16.03 4.30
C LEU A 139 14.04 -17.19 4.90
N PRO A 140 12.79 -17.39 4.44
CA PRO A 140 12.00 -18.57 4.76
C PRO A 140 12.71 -19.87 4.37
N GLN A 141 12.44 -20.97 5.10
CA GLN A 141 13.11 -22.25 4.88
C GLN A 141 12.77 -22.91 3.55
N ASP A 142 11.67 -22.52 2.93
CA ASP A 142 11.20 -22.98 1.62
C ASP A 142 11.69 -22.13 0.44
N ALA A 143 12.51 -21.11 0.69
CA ALA A 143 13.10 -20.30 -0.37
C ALA A 143 13.99 -21.19 -1.29
N PRO A 144 13.86 -21.07 -2.63
CA PRO A 144 14.49 -22.00 -3.58
C PRO A 144 16.03 -21.83 -3.62
N LEU A 145 16.74 -22.83 -3.12
CA LEU A 145 18.21 -22.79 -3.07
C LEU A 145 18.81 -22.64 -4.47
N GLY A 146 19.83 -21.80 -4.58
CA GLY A 146 20.53 -21.49 -5.82
C GLY A 146 19.83 -20.52 -6.76
N ALA A 147 18.56 -20.20 -6.53
CA ALA A 147 17.84 -19.20 -7.32
C ALA A 147 18.38 -17.78 -7.09
N ASP A 148 18.10 -16.88 -8.03
CA ASP A 148 18.40 -15.45 -7.88
C ASP A 148 17.55 -14.84 -6.74
N ALA A 149 18.23 -14.41 -5.68
CA ALA A 149 17.56 -13.83 -4.52
C ALA A 149 16.99 -12.45 -4.81
N GLY A 150 17.57 -11.69 -5.73
CA GLY A 150 17.08 -10.38 -6.15
C GLY A 150 15.73 -10.50 -6.85
N ALA A 151 15.64 -11.38 -7.85
CA ALA A 151 14.40 -11.67 -8.56
C ALA A 151 13.33 -12.28 -7.62
N TRP A 152 13.73 -13.22 -6.76
CA TRP A 152 12.81 -13.87 -5.81
C TRP A 152 12.23 -12.88 -4.79
N LEU A 153 13.01 -11.89 -4.34
CA LEU A 153 12.56 -10.80 -3.47
C LEU A 153 11.80 -9.71 -4.22
N GLY A 154 11.92 -9.62 -5.55
CA GLY A 154 11.34 -8.54 -6.36
C GLY A 154 12.17 -7.26 -6.33
N LEU A 155 13.50 -7.34 -6.22
CA LEU A 155 14.41 -6.20 -6.19
C LEU A 155 14.69 -5.60 -7.59
N ASP A 156 14.33 -6.31 -8.66
CA ASP A 156 14.43 -5.87 -10.06
C ASP A 156 13.33 -4.88 -10.47
N ASP A 157 12.78 -4.15 -9.50
CA ASP A 157 11.65 -3.24 -9.68
C ASP A 157 12.08 -1.89 -10.28
N THR A 158 11.12 -1.32 -11.01
CA THR A 158 11.13 0.09 -11.42
C THR A 158 10.07 0.84 -10.63
N VAL A 159 10.39 2.01 -10.13
CA VAL A 159 9.49 2.83 -9.31
C VAL A 159 9.27 4.17 -9.98
N PHE A 160 8.00 4.53 -10.22
CA PHE A 160 7.62 5.87 -10.66
C PHE A 160 7.35 6.74 -9.44
N ASP A 161 7.90 7.94 -9.41
CA ASP A 161 7.47 8.98 -8.47
C ASP A 161 6.38 9.82 -9.11
N MET A 162 5.13 9.56 -8.67
CA MET A 162 3.93 10.20 -9.20
C MET A 162 3.55 11.41 -8.36
N SER A 163 3.51 12.60 -8.98
CA SER A 163 2.98 13.82 -8.40
C SER A 163 1.46 13.87 -8.59
N VAL A 164 0.73 13.48 -7.53
CA VAL A 164 -0.74 13.39 -7.58
C VAL A 164 -1.38 14.70 -7.12
N THR A 165 -2.13 15.34 -8.01
CA THR A 165 -2.84 16.59 -7.75
C THR A 165 -3.94 16.43 -6.68
N PRO A 166 -4.32 17.51 -5.97
CA PRO A 166 -5.30 17.43 -4.88
C PRO A 166 -6.68 16.92 -5.25
N ASN A 167 -7.09 17.03 -6.52
CA ASN A 167 -8.38 16.54 -7.03
C ASN A 167 -8.38 15.06 -7.39
N ARG A 168 -7.20 14.43 -7.62
CA ARG A 168 -7.06 13.04 -8.10
C ARG A 168 -6.74 12.06 -6.97
N GLY A 169 -7.56 12.04 -5.91
CA GLY A 169 -7.42 11.07 -4.80
C GLY A 169 -7.49 9.61 -5.23
N ASP A 170 -8.19 9.32 -6.32
CA ASP A 170 -8.29 7.98 -6.94
C ASP A 170 -6.94 7.42 -7.37
N LEU A 171 -5.97 8.28 -7.75
CA LEU A 171 -4.62 7.87 -8.19
C LEU A 171 -3.66 7.54 -7.03
N LEU A 172 -4.07 7.68 -5.78
CA LEU A 172 -3.24 7.34 -4.62
C LEU A 172 -3.26 5.83 -4.28
N SER A 173 -3.33 4.99 -5.33
CA SER A 173 -3.30 3.54 -5.22
C SER A 173 -2.77 2.88 -6.50
N VAL A 174 -2.29 1.63 -6.35
CA VAL A 174 -1.85 0.81 -7.49
C VAL A 174 -3.02 0.56 -8.45
N LEU A 175 -4.21 0.26 -7.91
CA LEU A 175 -5.43 0.08 -8.70
C LEU A 175 -5.81 1.35 -9.46
N GLY A 176 -5.76 2.52 -8.80
CA GLY A 176 -6.06 3.80 -9.46
C GLY A 176 -5.12 4.11 -10.61
N ALA A 177 -3.81 3.89 -10.41
CA ALA A 177 -2.81 4.02 -11.47
C ALA A 177 -3.06 3.02 -12.62
N ALA A 178 -3.42 1.77 -12.32
CA ALA A 178 -3.75 0.77 -13.33
C ALA A 178 -4.97 1.18 -14.18
N LEU A 179 -6.01 1.72 -13.55
CA LEU A 179 -7.21 2.22 -14.24
C LEU A 179 -6.89 3.41 -15.16
N GLU A 180 -6.05 4.33 -14.71
CA GLU A 180 -5.62 5.48 -15.50
C GLU A 180 -4.77 5.04 -16.71
N ILE A 181 -3.80 4.15 -16.49
CA ILE A 181 -2.97 3.60 -17.56
C ILE A 181 -3.83 2.83 -18.58
N HIS A 182 -4.79 2.03 -18.13
CA HIS A 182 -5.72 1.34 -19.03
C HIS A 182 -6.56 2.32 -19.87
N ALA A 183 -6.99 3.43 -19.29
CA ALA A 183 -7.74 4.45 -20.02
C ALA A 183 -6.89 5.12 -21.13
N LEU A 184 -5.59 5.31 -20.86
CA LEU A 184 -4.63 5.89 -21.81
C LEU A 184 -4.11 4.88 -22.84
N PHE A 185 -3.93 3.63 -22.43
CA PHE A 185 -3.40 2.51 -23.22
C PHE A 185 -4.40 1.34 -23.19
N PRO A 186 -5.46 1.36 -24.03
CA PRO A 186 -6.49 0.31 -24.00
C PRO A 186 -5.97 -1.11 -24.30
N GLN A 187 -4.81 -1.24 -24.96
CA GLN A 187 -4.12 -2.50 -25.18
C GLN A 187 -3.54 -3.09 -23.89
N CYS A 188 -3.22 -2.27 -22.90
CA CYS A 188 -2.81 -2.74 -21.58
C CYS A 188 -4.01 -3.34 -20.85
N GLY A 189 -4.09 -4.67 -20.85
CA GLY A 189 -5.25 -5.42 -20.33
C GLY A 189 -5.37 -5.30 -18.81
N LEU A 190 -6.49 -4.74 -18.32
CA LEU A 190 -6.78 -4.66 -16.88
C LEU A 190 -7.21 -6.03 -16.35
N HIS A 191 -6.63 -6.46 -15.22
CA HIS A 191 -6.99 -7.70 -14.54
C HIS A 191 -7.00 -7.51 -13.02
N VAL A 192 -8.04 -6.82 -12.55
CA VAL A 192 -8.16 -6.52 -11.12
C VAL A 192 -8.37 -7.83 -10.34
N PRO A 193 -7.48 -8.16 -9.37
CA PRO A 193 -7.61 -9.39 -8.60
C PRO A 193 -8.96 -9.47 -7.89
N GLU A 194 -9.57 -10.64 -7.92
CA GLU A 194 -10.72 -10.94 -7.08
C GLU A 194 -10.26 -11.04 -5.62
N ILE A 195 -10.95 -10.33 -4.75
CA ILE A 195 -10.66 -10.32 -3.32
C ILE A 195 -11.66 -11.24 -2.64
N PRO A 196 -11.21 -12.39 -2.11
CA PRO A 196 -12.10 -13.31 -1.41
C PRO A 196 -12.60 -12.68 -0.11
N LYS A 197 -13.84 -13.01 0.27
CA LYS A 197 -14.34 -12.71 1.61
C LYS A 197 -13.65 -13.62 2.63
N PRO A 198 -13.45 -13.16 3.88
CA PRO A 198 -12.97 -14.02 4.96
C PRO A 198 -13.86 -15.26 5.12
N GLY A 199 -13.25 -16.41 5.38
CA GLY A 199 -13.94 -17.70 5.30
C GLY A 199 -14.64 -18.15 6.59
N TYR A 200 -14.42 -17.50 7.73
CA TYR A 200 -14.96 -17.94 9.01
C TYR A 200 -16.29 -17.28 9.36
N ASP A 201 -17.38 -18.05 9.38
CA ASP A 201 -18.77 -17.58 9.62
C ASP A 201 -19.19 -17.60 11.09
N GLY A 202 -18.28 -17.80 12.05
CA GLY A 202 -18.57 -17.82 13.47
C GLY A 202 -18.93 -16.45 14.05
N GLU A 203 -19.41 -16.45 15.30
CA GLU A 203 -19.57 -15.21 16.07
C GLU A 203 -18.22 -14.66 16.52
N TRP A 204 -18.12 -13.34 16.60
CA TRP A 204 -16.92 -12.67 17.10
C TRP A 204 -16.60 -13.09 18.53
N THR A 205 -15.38 -13.47 18.81
CA THR A 205 -14.90 -13.85 20.15
C THR A 205 -14.97 -12.70 21.15
N LEU A 206 -14.80 -11.47 20.67
CA LEU A 206 -15.06 -10.24 21.42
C LEU A 206 -16.24 -9.52 20.74
N PRO A 207 -17.47 -9.69 21.20
CA PRO A 207 -18.64 -9.10 20.56
C PRO A 207 -18.61 -7.57 20.70
N PHE A 208 -18.89 -6.88 19.60
CA PHE A 208 -19.13 -5.43 19.57
C PHE A 208 -20.61 -5.19 19.32
N GLU A 209 -21.19 -4.23 20.06
CA GLU A 209 -22.61 -3.95 20.07
C GLU A 209 -23.08 -3.18 18.83
N GLY A 210 -22.19 -2.31 18.28
CA GLY A 210 -22.53 -1.54 17.11
C GLY A 210 -21.58 -0.37 16.84
N ILE A 211 -21.98 0.43 15.86
CA ILE A 211 -21.28 1.64 15.41
C ILE A 211 -22.24 2.81 15.54
N SER A 212 -21.83 3.91 16.18
CA SER A 212 -22.55 5.19 16.20
C SER A 212 -21.82 6.25 15.37
N LEU A 213 -22.55 6.91 14.46
CA LEU A 213 -22.03 8.02 13.67
C LEU A 213 -22.73 9.30 14.11
N GLU A 214 -22.06 10.08 14.97
CA GLU A 214 -22.61 11.32 15.56
C GLU A 214 -22.16 12.57 14.79
N SER A 215 -21.40 12.41 13.72
CA SER A 215 -20.89 13.51 12.89
C SER A 215 -21.06 13.22 11.40
N GLU A 216 -21.48 14.24 10.65
CA GLU A 216 -21.53 14.22 9.18
C GLU A 216 -20.14 14.06 8.54
N GLY A 217 -19.07 14.31 9.30
CA GLY A 217 -17.70 14.11 8.86
C GLY A 217 -17.32 12.64 8.64
N CYS A 218 -18.17 11.67 9.03
CA CYS A 218 -18.01 10.25 8.71
C CYS A 218 -19.18 9.79 7.87
N ARG A 219 -18.94 9.46 6.59
CA ARG A 219 -19.99 9.04 5.65
C ARG A 219 -20.28 7.54 5.73
N ALA A 220 -19.25 6.73 5.96
CA ALA A 220 -19.34 5.28 6.07
C ALA A 220 -18.30 4.78 7.07
N TYR A 221 -18.67 3.77 7.85
CA TYR A 221 -17.78 3.15 8.82
C TYR A 221 -18.05 1.65 8.90
N ARG A 222 -17.01 0.85 8.73
CA ARG A 222 -17.10 -0.61 8.77
C ARG A 222 -16.11 -1.17 9.77
N LEU A 223 -16.52 -2.20 10.50
CA LEU A 223 -15.67 -2.96 11.42
C LEU A 223 -15.66 -4.43 11.01
N GLY A 224 -14.46 -4.99 10.98
CA GLY A 224 -14.21 -6.43 10.84
C GLY A 224 -13.39 -6.95 12.02
N MET A 225 -13.40 -8.25 12.25
CA MET A 225 -12.68 -8.90 13.34
C MET A 225 -11.75 -9.98 12.82
N ALA A 226 -10.57 -10.07 13.42
CA ALA A 226 -9.68 -11.21 13.32
C ALA A 226 -9.22 -11.63 14.70
N ASP A 227 -9.15 -12.93 14.97
CA ASP A 227 -8.64 -13.50 16.22
C ASP A 227 -7.56 -14.55 16.00
N SER A 228 -7.05 -15.14 17.08
CA SER A 228 -5.91 -16.06 17.06
C SER A 228 -4.67 -15.41 16.45
N VAL A 229 -4.55 -14.09 16.61
CA VAL A 229 -3.48 -13.29 16.02
C VAL A 229 -2.14 -13.63 16.67
N ARG A 230 -1.12 -13.79 15.81
CA ARG A 230 0.28 -13.87 16.22
C ARG A 230 1.05 -12.81 15.47
N ILE A 231 1.61 -11.87 16.21
CA ILE A 231 2.39 -10.80 15.62
C ILE A 231 3.74 -11.33 15.16
N ALA A 232 4.01 -11.18 13.88
CA ALA A 232 5.22 -11.60 13.19
C ALA A 232 5.56 -10.60 12.07
N PRO A 233 6.74 -10.63 11.46
CA PRO A 233 6.99 -9.92 10.21
C PRO A 233 6.03 -10.37 9.11
N ALA A 234 5.66 -9.46 8.21
CA ALA A 234 5.01 -9.80 6.95
C ALA A 234 5.93 -10.64 6.04
N PRO A 235 5.41 -11.35 5.02
CA PRO A 235 6.24 -11.99 4.02
C PRO A 235 7.23 -10.99 3.38
N LEU A 236 8.48 -11.43 3.15
CA LEU A 236 9.55 -10.54 2.69
C LEU A 236 9.21 -9.83 1.38
N GLN A 237 8.57 -10.50 0.43
CA GLN A 237 8.15 -9.90 -0.84
C GLN A 237 7.11 -8.78 -0.63
N ALA A 238 6.20 -8.96 0.32
CA ALA A 238 5.25 -7.90 0.69
C ALA A 238 5.98 -6.72 1.36
N GLY A 239 6.94 -7.02 2.24
CA GLY A 239 7.80 -6.01 2.86
C GLY A 239 8.62 -5.22 1.83
N VAL A 240 9.19 -5.89 0.82
CA VAL A 240 9.92 -5.22 -0.28
C VAL A 240 8.98 -4.28 -1.06
N ARG A 241 7.76 -4.71 -1.41
CA ARG A 241 6.77 -3.85 -2.07
C ARG A 241 6.43 -2.60 -1.24
N LEU A 242 6.27 -2.76 0.08
CA LEU A 242 6.07 -1.62 0.97
C LEU A 242 7.29 -0.68 0.95
N CYS A 243 8.52 -1.21 1.03
CA CYS A 243 9.74 -0.41 0.93
C CYS A 243 9.82 0.35 -0.43
N MET A 244 9.50 -0.30 -1.55
CA MET A 244 9.47 0.33 -2.88
C MET A 244 8.40 1.43 -2.98
N ALA A 245 7.31 1.31 -2.22
CA ALA A 245 6.27 2.33 -2.09
C ALA A 245 6.59 3.40 -1.00
N GLY A 246 7.79 3.38 -0.42
CA GLY A 246 8.24 4.35 0.59
C GLY A 246 7.71 4.10 2.00
N MET A 247 7.17 2.92 2.28
CA MET A 247 6.66 2.55 3.61
C MET A 247 7.56 1.52 4.28
N ARG A 248 7.88 1.76 5.55
CA ARG A 248 8.63 0.81 6.36
C ARG A 248 7.70 -0.30 6.88
N PRO A 249 8.03 -1.59 6.68
CA PRO A 249 7.32 -2.70 7.30
C PRO A 249 7.40 -2.67 8.83
N ILE A 250 6.32 -3.07 9.50
CA ILE A 250 6.20 -3.04 10.97
C ILE A 250 5.90 -4.45 11.51
N ASN A 251 4.77 -5.02 11.10
CA ASN A 251 4.35 -6.37 11.42
C ASN A 251 3.21 -6.82 10.49
N ASN A 252 2.94 -8.10 10.45
CA ASN A 252 1.96 -8.72 9.55
C ASN A 252 0.54 -8.11 9.60
N ILE A 253 0.13 -7.51 10.71
CA ILE A 253 -1.20 -6.88 10.85
C ILE A 253 -1.19 -5.45 10.28
N VAL A 254 -0.26 -4.62 10.73
CA VAL A 254 -0.12 -3.24 10.27
C VAL A 254 0.26 -3.21 8.78
N ASP A 255 1.15 -4.11 8.36
CA ASP A 255 1.59 -4.21 6.97
C ASP A 255 0.45 -4.66 6.04
N ALA A 256 -0.46 -5.55 6.52
CA ALA A 256 -1.65 -5.92 5.77
C ALA A 256 -2.59 -4.72 5.53
N THR A 257 -2.75 -3.83 6.53
CA THR A 257 -3.54 -2.60 6.37
C THR A 257 -2.87 -1.62 5.41
N ASN A 258 -1.57 -1.42 5.53
CA ASN A 258 -0.78 -0.55 4.65
C ASN A 258 -0.75 -1.08 3.21
N TYR A 259 -0.59 -2.40 3.04
CA TYR A 259 -0.60 -3.04 1.73
C TYR A 259 -1.97 -2.88 1.04
N ALA A 260 -3.06 -3.11 1.76
CA ALA A 260 -4.42 -2.92 1.23
C ALA A 260 -4.69 -1.44 0.88
N MET A 261 -4.23 -0.50 1.70
CA MET A 261 -4.33 0.93 1.44
C MET A 261 -3.58 1.34 0.17
N LEU A 262 -2.33 0.91 -0.01
CA LEU A 262 -1.54 1.22 -1.20
C LEU A 262 -2.11 0.55 -2.45
N ALA A 263 -2.59 -0.70 -2.32
CA ALA A 263 -3.17 -1.43 -3.43
C ALA A 263 -4.48 -0.81 -3.94
N LEU A 264 -5.37 -0.40 -3.04
CA LEU A 264 -6.75 -0.02 -3.35
C LEU A 264 -7.10 1.46 -3.11
N GLY A 265 -6.31 2.19 -2.32
CA GLY A 265 -6.55 3.61 -2.01
C GLY A 265 -7.39 3.87 -0.74
N GLN A 266 -7.82 2.83 -0.03
CA GLN A 266 -8.61 2.95 1.20
C GLN A 266 -7.71 2.80 2.44
N PRO A 267 -7.55 3.87 3.25
CA PRO A 267 -6.89 3.73 4.53
C PRO A 267 -7.67 2.84 5.50
N LEU A 268 -6.94 2.02 6.23
CA LEU A 268 -7.46 1.09 7.22
C LEU A 268 -6.74 1.31 8.56
N HIS A 269 -7.39 1.00 9.67
CA HIS A 269 -6.74 1.01 10.97
C HIS A 269 -7.06 -0.26 11.76
N ALA A 270 -6.05 -0.80 12.43
CA ALA A 270 -6.17 -1.99 13.27
C ALA A 270 -6.05 -1.60 14.74
N PHE A 271 -7.08 -1.91 15.53
CA PHE A 271 -7.07 -1.74 16.98
C PHE A 271 -6.79 -3.09 17.66
N ASP A 272 -6.05 -3.08 18.76
CA ASP A 272 -6.09 -4.17 19.73
C ASP A 272 -7.48 -4.17 20.38
N ALA A 273 -8.33 -5.12 19.98
CA ALA A 273 -9.73 -5.16 20.42
C ALA A 273 -9.88 -5.35 21.94
N ALA A 274 -8.91 -6.01 22.57
CA ALA A 274 -8.92 -6.23 24.03
C ALA A 274 -8.58 -4.97 24.81
N SER A 275 -7.81 -4.06 24.22
CA SER A 275 -7.39 -2.78 24.83
C SER A 275 -8.43 -1.68 24.74
N LEU A 276 -9.50 -1.87 23.96
CA LEU A 276 -10.56 -0.87 23.80
C LEU A 276 -11.39 -0.76 25.08
N PRO A 277 -11.72 0.48 25.55
CA PRO A 277 -12.45 0.71 26.80
C PRO A 277 -13.86 0.14 26.83
N GLY A 278 -14.46 -0.17 25.68
CA GLY A 278 -15.81 -0.70 25.57
C GLY A 278 -16.03 -1.52 24.31
N ARG A 279 -17.27 -1.91 24.09
CA ARG A 279 -17.69 -2.79 22.98
C ARG A 279 -18.56 -2.09 21.93
N ASN A 280 -18.52 -0.77 21.89
CA ASN A 280 -19.10 0.05 20.82
C ASN A 280 -18.04 1.01 20.29
N ILE A 281 -18.13 1.29 19.01
CA ILE A 281 -17.27 2.29 18.35
C ILE A 281 -18.17 3.43 17.87
N GLY A 282 -17.71 4.65 18.11
CA GLY A 282 -18.40 5.85 17.64
C GLY A 282 -17.46 6.81 16.93
N VAL A 283 -17.99 7.55 15.97
CA VAL A 283 -17.32 8.70 15.37
C VAL A 283 -18.07 9.96 15.75
N ARG A 284 -17.40 10.85 16.44
CA ARG A 284 -17.98 12.09 16.98
C ARG A 284 -17.02 13.27 16.84
N ALA A 285 -17.54 14.46 17.03
CA ALA A 285 -16.71 15.63 17.29
C ALA A 285 -15.94 15.47 18.61
N ALA A 286 -14.72 15.97 18.66
CA ALA A 286 -13.97 16.06 19.92
C ALA A 286 -14.69 16.98 20.90
N ARG A 287 -14.57 16.71 22.18
CA ARG A 287 -15.00 17.64 23.25
C ARG A 287 -14.01 18.80 23.33
N ASP A 288 -14.47 19.94 23.76
CA ASP A 288 -13.56 21.08 23.92
C ASP A 288 -12.43 20.76 24.91
N GLY A 289 -11.19 20.95 24.45
CA GLY A 289 -10.00 20.65 25.23
C GLY A 289 -9.74 19.17 25.48
N GLU A 290 -10.45 18.26 24.83
CA GLU A 290 -10.15 16.82 24.87
C GLU A 290 -8.71 16.56 24.44
N GLU A 291 -8.04 15.61 25.08
CA GLU A 291 -6.66 15.27 24.79
C GLU A 291 -6.54 13.83 24.33
N ILE A 292 -5.69 13.59 23.36
CA ILE A 292 -5.34 12.25 22.87
C ILE A 292 -3.83 12.11 22.73
N VAL A 293 -3.30 10.94 23.08
CA VAL A 293 -1.91 10.56 22.78
C VAL A 293 -1.93 9.68 21.54
N THR A 294 -1.28 10.12 20.46
CA THR A 294 -1.21 9.41 19.20
C THR A 294 -0.05 8.40 19.16
N LEU A 295 -0.05 7.51 18.12
CA LEU A 295 0.96 6.45 17.97
C LEU A 295 2.42 6.95 17.93
N ASP A 296 2.65 8.22 17.56
CA ASP A 296 3.98 8.86 17.64
C ASP A 296 4.37 9.30 19.06
N GLY A 297 3.57 8.95 20.07
CA GLY A 297 3.79 9.28 21.49
C GLY A 297 3.50 10.74 21.87
N LYS A 298 3.02 11.55 20.92
CA LYS A 298 2.71 12.96 21.18
C LYS A 298 1.31 13.15 21.72
N LYS A 299 1.17 14.12 22.64
CA LYS A 299 -0.10 14.52 23.21
C LYS A 299 -0.67 15.71 22.46
N HIS A 300 -1.91 15.59 22.00
CA HIS A 300 -2.59 16.62 21.24
C HIS A 300 -3.85 17.10 21.95
N ARG A 301 -4.02 18.42 22.03
CA ARG A 301 -5.25 19.06 22.47
C ARG A 301 -6.19 19.26 21.28
N LEU A 302 -7.40 18.76 21.42
CA LEU A 302 -8.39 18.73 20.35
C LEU A 302 -9.34 19.94 20.42
N LEU A 303 -9.97 20.23 19.31
CA LEU A 303 -11.03 21.21 19.14
C LEU A 303 -12.32 20.51 18.72
N PRO A 304 -13.51 21.09 18.96
CA PRO A 304 -14.78 20.53 18.52
C PRO A 304 -14.89 20.32 16.99
N SER A 305 -13.99 20.93 16.21
CA SER A 305 -13.90 20.69 14.75
C SER A 305 -13.14 19.42 14.37
N ASP A 306 -12.47 18.77 15.32
CA ASP A 306 -11.73 17.53 15.07
C ASP A 306 -12.65 16.33 15.22
N LEU A 307 -12.45 15.30 14.37
CA LEU A 307 -13.16 14.04 14.48
C LEU A 307 -12.37 13.05 15.32
N VAL A 308 -13.06 12.41 16.25
CA VAL A 308 -12.49 11.39 17.14
C VAL A 308 -13.24 10.08 16.92
N ILE A 309 -12.47 8.99 16.77
CA ILE A 309 -13.00 7.65 16.94
C ILE A 309 -12.98 7.36 18.45
N SER A 310 -14.11 6.95 18.98
CA SER A 310 -14.28 6.68 20.41
C SER A 310 -14.79 5.27 20.67
N SER A 311 -14.38 4.70 21.81
CA SER A 311 -14.95 3.48 22.35
C SER A 311 -15.51 3.80 23.73
N SER A 312 -16.80 3.55 23.93
CA SER A 312 -17.55 3.94 25.14
C SER A 312 -17.30 5.40 25.57
N GLY A 313 -17.27 6.32 24.60
CA GLY A 313 -17.08 7.74 24.80
C GLY A 313 -15.63 8.21 25.05
N THR A 314 -14.68 7.29 25.17
CA THR A 314 -13.24 7.60 25.28
C THR A 314 -12.62 7.66 23.90
N GLY A 315 -11.83 8.70 23.60
CA GLY A 315 -11.10 8.84 22.34
C GLY A 315 -10.03 7.76 22.19
N VAL A 316 -10.04 7.04 21.05
CA VAL A 316 -9.07 5.97 20.73
C VAL A 316 -8.31 6.24 19.45
N ALA A 317 -8.74 7.19 18.61
CA ALA A 317 -8.01 7.63 17.43
C ALA A 317 -8.48 9.01 16.95
N LEU A 318 -7.59 9.72 16.23
CA LEU A 318 -7.96 10.88 15.40
C LEU A 318 -8.44 10.36 14.04
N ALA A 319 -9.73 10.51 13.76
CA ALA A 319 -10.38 9.97 12.58
C ALA A 319 -9.69 10.39 11.27
N GLY A 320 -9.21 9.42 10.51
CA GLY A 320 -8.52 9.62 9.23
C GLY A 320 -7.14 10.27 9.32
N VAL A 321 -6.60 10.48 10.53
CA VAL A 321 -5.29 11.12 10.73
C VAL A 321 -4.30 10.15 11.36
N MET A 322 -4.56 9.70 12.60
CA MET A 322 -3.63 8.81 13.32
C MET A 322 -4.32 8.06 14.45
N GLY A 323 -3.97 6.80 14.65
CA GLY A 323 -4.42 5.99 15.76
C GLY A 323 -3.95 6.51 17.12
N GLY A 324 -4.67 6.15 18.16
CA GLY A 324 -4.26 6.43 19.55
C GLY A 324 -3.34 5.35 20.09
N LEU A 325 -2.40 5.75 20.96
CA LEU A 325 -1.43 4.85 21.59
C LEU A 325 -2.10 3.79 22.49
N ASN A 326 -3.27 4.13 23.04
CA ASN A 326 -4.00 3.27 24.00
C ASN A 326 -4.68 2.03 23.34
N SER A 327 -4.67 1.94 22.03
CA SER A 327 -5.28 0.82 21.27
C SER A 327 -4.33 0.25 20.22
N GLU A 328 -3.02 0.48 20.37
CA GLU A 328 -1.97 0.04 19.46
C GLU A 328 -1.85 -1.49 19.40
N ILE A 329 -1.57 -2.02 18.20
CA ILE A 329 -1.20 -3.41 17.99
C ILE A 329 0.19 -3.68 18.61
N THR A 330 0.25 -4.60 19.56
CA THR A 330 1.47 -5.00 20.27
C THR A 330 1.76 -6.48 20.07
N LYS A 331 2.95 -6.94 20.50
CA LYS A 331 3.32 -8.37 20.47
C LYS A 331 2.37 -9.28 21.28
N LYS A 332 1.50 -8.70 22.11
CA LYS A 332 0.53 -9.42 22.96
C LYS A 332 -0.89 -9.41 22.38
N THR A 333 -1.10 -8.73 21.27
CA THR A 333 -2.42 -8.63 20.63
C THR A 333 -2.85 -9.99 20.10
N GLU A 334 -3.99 -10.47 20.54
CA GLU A 334 -4.62 -11.74 20.11
C GLU A 334 -5.90 -11.51 19.31
N HIS A 335 -6.53 -10.34 19.46
CA HIS A 335 -7.77 -9.95 18.79
C HIS A 335 -7.62 -8.58 18.13
N VAL A 336 -7.86 -8.54 16.83
CA VAL A 336 -7.78 -7.31 16.04
C VAL A 336 -9.18 -6.87 15.64
N LEU A 337 -9.55 -5.63 15.97
CA LEU A 337 -10.70 -4.94 15.39
C LEU A 337 -10.20 -4.06 14.24
N LEU A 338 -10.60 -4.40 13.02
CA LEU A 338 -10.18 -3.69 11.81
C LEU A 338 -11.22 -2.64 11.43
N GLU A 339 -10.79 -1.41 11.23
CA GLU A 339 -11.57 -0.28 10.74
C GLU A 339 -11.35 -0.09 9.24
N SER A 340 -12.45 0.17 8.52
CA SER A 340 -12.45 0.71 7.17
C SER A 340 -13.54 1.78 7.07
N ALA A 341 -13.14 3.05 6.92
CA ALA A 341 -14.06 4.16 7.03
C ALA A 341 -13.92 5.15 5.87
N ASN A 342 -14.95 6.01 5.70
CA ASN A 342 -14.86 7.15 4.81
C ASN A 342 -15.10 8.44 5.59
N PHE A 343 -14.02 9.21 5.76
CA PHE A 343 -14.02 10.51 6.42
C PHE A 343 -14.01 11.64 5.40
N ALA A 344 -14.81 12.68 5.66
CA ALA A 344 -14.90 13.82 4.78
C ALA A 344 -13.60 14.66 4.76
N ALA A 345 -13.09 14.94 3.57
CA ALA A 345 -11.82 15.62 3.33
C ALA A 345 -11.62 16.93 4.13
N PRO A 346 -12.62 17.84 4.27
CA PRO A 346 -12.45 19.08 5.04
C PRO A 346 -12.09 18.85 6.51
N PHE A 347 -12.68 17.87 7.16
CA PHE A 347 -12.41 17.56 8.58
C PHE A 347 -10.99 17.03 8.76
N VAL A 348 -10.61 16.00 7.97
CA VAL A 348 -9.29 15.39 8.05
C VAL A 348 -8.18 16.38 7.71
N SER A 349 -8.34 17.11 6.60
CA SER A 349 -7.36 18.10 6.12
C SER A 349 -7.11 19.21 7.16
N LYS A 350 -8.19 19.72 7.78
CA LYS A 350 -8.10 20.77 8.81
C LYS A 350 -7.37 20.27 10.06
N THR A 351 -7.72 19.09 10.54
CA THR A 351 -7.12 18.48 11.75
C THR A 351 -5.66 18.15 11.52
N SER A 352 -5.32 17.43 10.43
CA SER A 352 -3.96 17.05 10.08
C SER A 352 -3.02 18.27 9.95
N ARG A 353 -3.48 19.31 9.23
CA ARG A 353 -2.71 20.54 9.04
C ARG A 353 -2.51 21.33 10.34
N ARG A 354 -3.57 21.48 11.15
CA ARG A 354 -3.52 22.20 12.42
C ARG A 354 -2.59 21.54 13.43
N LEU A 355 -2.63 20.20 13.52
CA LEU A 355 -1.80 19.45 14.45
C LEU A 355 -0.39 19.16 13.92
N GLY A 356 -0.13 19.41 12.64
CA GLY A 356 1.14 19.10 12.00
C GLY A 356 1.42 17.59 11.91
N ILE A 357 0.36 16.77 11.69
CA ILE A 357 0.44 15.31 11.59
C ILE A 357 0.14 14.88 10.15
N PRO A 358 1.08 14.96 9.22
CA PRO A 358 0.93 14.35 7.90
C PRO A 358 1.03 12.83 8.05
N SER A 359 0.05 12.12 7.49
CA SER A 359 0.06 10.65 7.41
C SER A 359 -0.44 10.19 6.04
N GLU A 360 -0.12 8.97 5.64
CA GLU A 360 -0.61 8.35 4.41
C GLU A 360 -2.16 8.30 4.37
N ALA A 361 -2.78 8.11 5.54
CA ALA A 361 -4.23 8.16 5.67
C ALA A 361 -4.77 9.59 5.45
N SER A 362 -4.22 10.59 6.16
CA SER A 362 -4.67 11.98 6.03
C SER A 362 -4.42 12.54 4.63
N PHE A 363 -3.35 12.10 3.96
CA PHE A 363 -3.03 12.47 2.59
C PHE A 363 -4.11 11.99 1.61
N ARG A 364 -4.59 10.74 1.77
CA ARG A 364 -5.67 10.17 0.95
C ARG A 364 -7.02 10.79 1.25
N TYR A 365 -7.42 10.85 2.53
CA TYR A 365 -8.70 11.42 2.90
C TYR A 365 -8.83 12.90 2.50
N SER A 366 -7.75 13.67 2.59
CA SER A 366 -7.76 15.08 2.16
C SER A 366 -8.01 15.29 0.67
N ARG A 367 -7.83 14.24 -0.15
CA ARG A 367 -8.08 14.24 -1.59
C ARG A 367 -9.36 13.54 -2.01
N GLY A 368 -10.04 12.93 -1.05
CA GLY A 368 -11.23 12.12 -1.28
C GLY A 368 -10.88 10.63 -1.45
N VAL A 369 -11.57 9.79 -0.69
CA VAL A 369 -11.51 8.33 -0.75
C VAL A 369 -12.88 7.81 -1.18
N ASP A 370 -12.91 6.79 -2.00
CA ASP A 370 -14.15 6.17 -2.47
C ASP A 370 -14.97 5.56 -1.30
N PRO A 371 -16.15 6.09 -0.98
CA PRO A 371 -16.94 5.59 0.14
C PRO A 371 -17.46 4.15 -0.04
N LEU A 372 -17.53 3.65 -1.28
CA LEU A 372 -17.94 2.27 -1.58
C LEU A 372 -16.80 1.25 -1.44
N LEU A 373 -15.57 1.71 -1.28
CA LEU A 373 -14.41 0.83 -1.21
C LEU A 373 -14.23 0.15 0.16
N THR A 374 -14.93 0.63 1.20
CA THR A 374 -14.73 0.19 2.59
C THR A 374 -14.83 -1.32 2.80
N GLU A 375 -15.77 -2.01 2.14
CA GLU A 375 -15.92 -3.47 2.25
C GLU A 375 -14.80 -4.22 1.54
N ARG A 376 -14.51 -3.82 0.31
CA ARG A 376 -13.49 -4.47 -0.50
C ARG A 376 -12.10 -4.38 0.15
N ALA A 377 -11.74 -3.21 0.65
CA ALA A 377 -10.45 -3.01 1.30
C ALA A 377 -10.33 -3.76 2.62
N MET A 378 -11.42 -3.80 3.42
CA MET A 378 -11.47 -4.60 4.64
C MET A 378 -11.28 -6.08 4.35
N ASN A 379 -12.01 -6.64 3.38
CA ASN A 379 -11.87 -8.03 2.99
C ASN A 379 -10.46 -8.34 2.51
N TYR A 380 -9.83 -7.42 1.78
CA TYR A 380 -8.46 -7.59 1.32
C TYR A 380 -7.46 -7.63 2.48
N ALA A 381 -7.54 -6.68 3.40
CA ALA A 381 -6.65 -6.67 4.57
C ALA A 381 -6.83 -7.93 5.44
N LEU A 382 -8.08 -8.34 5.71
CA LEU A 382 -8.37 -9.57 6.46
C LEU A 382 -7.84 -10.82 5.75
N HIS A 383 -7.99 -10.92 4.42
CA HIS A 383 -7.43 -12.01 3.62
C HIS A 383 -5.89 -12.04 3.69
N LEU A 384 -5.24 -10.88 3.64
CA LEU A 384 -3.78 -10.80 3.82
C LEU A 384 -3.36 -11.24 5.22
N MET A 385 -4.09 -10.84 6.27
CA MET A 385 -3.83 -11.26 7.64
C MET A 385 -3.96 -12.80 7.80
N GLU A 386 -4.97 -13.42 7.18
CA GLU A 386 -5.11 -14.89 7.15
C GLU A 386 -3.90 -15.55 6.48
N ARG A 387 -3.50 -15.06 5.31
CA ARG A 387 -2.38 -15.63 4.55
C ARG A 387 -1.02 -15.42 5.21
N TRP A 388 -0.81 -14.28 5.86
CA TRP A 388 0.50 -13.89 6.41
C TRP A 388 0.69 -14.32 7.86
N GLY A 389 -0.38 -14.42 8.62
CA GLY A 389 -0.31 -14.67 10.05
C GLY A 389 -1.11 -15.89 10.53
N GLY A 390 -1.84 -16.57 9.63
CA GLY A 390 -2.70 -17.69 10.00
C GLY A 390 -3.79 -17.28 10.99
N VAL A 391 -4.21 -16.02 10.97
CA VAL A 391 -5.28 -15.49 11.82
C VAL A 391 -6.62 -16.06 11.35
N ARG A 392 -7.61 -16.07 12.24
CA ARG A 392 -8.99 -16.40 11.91
C ARG A 392 -9.77 -15.13 11.66
N ALA A 393 -9.99 -14.77 10.39
CA ALA A 393 -10.76 -13.61 9.98
C ALA A 393 -12.24 -13.95 9.81
N PHE A 394 -13.12 -13.12 10.38
CA PHE A 394 -14.57 -13.34 10.37
C PHE A 394 -15.19 -12.74 9.11
N SER A 395 -16.11 -13.49 8.48
CA SER A 395 -16.90 -13.03 7.32
C SER A 395 -17.91 -11.93 7.69
N ARG A 396 -18.40 -11.96 8.93
CA ARG A 396 -19.29 -10.94 9.48
C ARG A 396 -18.55 -9.61 9.68
N SER A 397 -19.16 -8.53 9.24
CA SER A 397 -18.73 -7.15 9.55
C SER A 397 -19.91 -6.32 10.08
N LEU A 398 -19.61 -5.32 10.90
CA LEU A 398 -20.57 -4.27 11.27
C LEU A 398 -20.42 -3.11 10.29
N TYR A 399 -21.54 -2.46 9.96
CA TYR A 399 -21.55 -1.33 9.03
C TYR A 399 -22.55 -0.27 9.46
N ALA A 400 -22.13 0.99 9.37
CA ALA A 400 -22.99 2.16 9.53
C ALA A 400 -22.66 3.21 8.47
N GLN A 401 -23.68 3.97 8.03
CA GLN A 401 -23.49 5.06 7.08
C GLN A 401 -24.38 6.27 7.42
N ASN A 402 -23.89 7.45 7.08
CA ASN A 402 -24.63 8.71 7.14
C ASN A 402 -25.07 9.11 5.72
N GLY A 403 -26.38 9.15 5.50
CA GLY A 403 -26.95 9.50 4.21
C GLY A 403 -26.80 8.41 3.15
N GLU A 404 -27.25 8.72 1.95
CA GLU A 404 -27.16 7.83 0.79
C GLU A 404 -25.80 7.99 0.09
N ILE A 405 -25.14 6.89 -0.22
CA ILE A 405 -23.90 6.84 -1.00
C ILE A 405 -24.24 6.28 -2.38
N ARG A 406 -24.17 7.13 -3.39
CA ARG A 406 -24.44 6.76 -4.78
C ARG A 406 -23.55 7.52 -5.76
N PRO A 407 -23.33 6.96 -6.98
CA PRO A 407 -22.72 7.69 -8.06
C PRO A 407 -23.44 9.00 -8.39
N VAL A 408 -22.70 10.01 -8.82
CA VAL A 408 -23.27 11.29 -9.26
C VAL A 408 -23.60 11.20 -10.75
N ARG A 409 -24.72 11.79 -11.19
CA ARG A 409 -25.04 11.92 -12.60
C ARG A 409 -24.72 13.32 -13.09
N VAL A 410 -23.92 13.40 -14.14
CA VAL A 410 -23.44 14.65 -14.72
C VAL A 410 -23.86 14.71 -16.19
N PRO A 411 -24.49 15.80 -16.66
CA PRO A 411 -24.82 15.95 -18.07
C PRO A 411 -23.57 16.28 -18.89
N LEU A 412 -23.59 15.89 -20.17
CA LEU A 412 -22.63 16.31 -21.19
C LEU A 412 -23.40 16.69 -22.45
N THR A 413 -23.10 17.86 -23.01
CA THR A 413 -23.72 18.36 -24.24
C THR A 413 -22.70 18.59 -25.32
N ALA A 414 -23.06 18.23 -26.58
CA ALA A 414 -22.22 18.48 -27.76
C ALA A 414 -21.93 19.98 -27.94
N GLU A 415 -22.91 20.86 -27.65
CA GLU A 415 -22.75 22.31 -27.76
C GLU A 415 -21.65 22.86 -26.84
N LYS A 416 -21.69 22.47 -25.54
CA LYS A 416 -20.70 22.95 -24.57
C LYS A 416 -19.32 22.37 -24.83
N MET A 417 -19.26 21.08 -25.15
CA MET A 417 -18.01 20.40 -25.53
C MET A 417 -17.38 21.08 -26.77
N LYS A 418 -18.18 21.39 -27.82
CA LYS A 418 -17.70 22.14 -28.99
C LYS A 418 -17.19 23.52 -28.64
N LYS A 419 -17.84 24.22 -27.72
CA LYS A 419 -17.44 25.55 -27.28
C LYS A 419 -16.08 25.55 -26.55
N ILE A 420 -15.78 24.51 -25.78
CA ILE A 420 -14.59 24.41 -24.94
C ILE A 420 -13.45 23.72 -25.71
N LEU A 421 -13.71 22.56 -26.32
CA LEU A 421 -12.67 21.72 -26.96
C LEU A 421 -12.57 21.90 -28.48
N VAL A 422 -13.47 22.72 -29.09
CA VAL A 422 -13.62 22.82 -30.54
C VAL A 422 -13.90 21.46 -31.19
N TRP A 423 -14.61 20.60 -30.45
CA TRP A 423 -14.93 19.23 -30.84
C TRP A 423 -16.31 18.82 -30.29
N ASP A 424 -17.13 18.13 -31.12
CA ASP A 424 -18.52 17.81 -30.82
C ASP A 424 -18.89 16.33 -31.09
N ASP A 425 -17.90 15.46 -31.25
CA ASP A 425 -18.13 14.02 -31.43
C ASP A 425 -18.49 13.35 -30.10
N MET A 426 -19.78 13.21 -29.84
CA MET A 426 -20.31 12.60 -28.62
C MET A 426 -20.03 11.09 -28.53
N ASP A 427 -19.95 10.39 -29.64
CA ASP A 427 -19.65 8.95 -29.67
C ASP A 427 -18.19 8.71 -29.26
N GLY A 428 -17.27 9.57 -29.75
CA GLY A 428 -15.88 9.59 -29.32
C GLY A 428 -15.70 9.95 -27.84
N ALA A 429 -16.46 10.94 -27.33
CA ALA A 429 -16.46 11.30 -25.92
C ALA A 429 -16.96 10.16 -25.03
N GLU A 430 -18.06 9.50 -25.41
CA GLU A 430 -18.59 8.33 -24.71
C GLU A 430 -17.56 7.19 -24.62
N ALA A 431 -16.84 6.91 -25.72
CA ALA A 431 -15.80 5.90 -25.75
C ALA A 431 -14.63 6.23 -24.79
N ILE A 432 -14.26 7.52 -24.66
CA ILE A 432 -13.24 7.99 -23.70
C ILE A 432 -13.75 7.84 -22.27
N LEU A 433 -14.93 8.37 -21.96
CA LEU A 433 -15.51 8.33 -20.61
C LEU A 433 -15.69 6.90 -20.12
N LYS A 434 -16.11 5.99 -20.99
CA LYS A 434 -16.25 4.56 -20.68
C LYS A 434 -14.92 3.92 -20.25
N ARG A 435 -13.79 4.27 -20.87
CA ARG A 435 -12.46 3.78 -20.46
C ARG A 435 -12.09 4.24 -19.06
N LEU A 436 -12.58 5.42 -18.63
CA LEU A 436 -12.43 5.95 -17.27
C LEU A 436 -13.44 5.34 -16.28
N GLY A 437 -14.32 4.44 -16.74
CA GLY A 437 -15.39 3.83 -15.95
C GLY A 437 -16.57 4.79 -15.68
N ILE A 438 -16.74 5.80 -16.53
CA ILE A 438 -17.86 6.75 -16.49
C ILE A 438 -18.88 6.28 -17.53
N GLU A 439 -20.00 5.72 -17.08
CA GLU A 439 -20.96 5.05 -17.95
C GLU A 439 -22.13 5.99 -18.31
N LYS A 440 -22.61 5.88 -19.57
CA LYS A 440 -23.79 6.60 -19.98
C LYS A 440 -25.03 6.06 -19.29
N ALA A 441 -25.73 6.92 -18.56
CA ALA A 441 -26.94 6.59 -17.84
C ALA A 441 -28.22 6.84 -18.66
N ALA A 442 -28.25 7.92 -19.45
CA ALA A 442 -29.42 8.29 -20.25
C ALA A 442 -29.04 9.29 -21.36
N GLY A 443 -29.99 9.57 -22.29
CA GLY A 443 -29.88 10.63 -23.28
C GLY A 443 -29.54 10.15 -24.69
N GLY A 444 -29.34 11.11 -25.62
CA GLY A 444 -29.13 10.93 -27.04
C GLY A 444 -27.79 11.46 -27.54
N ARG A 445 -27.72 11.82 -28.85
CA ARG A 445 -26.49 12.26 -29.52
C ARG A 445 -26.04 13.67 -29.13
N ASP A 446 -27.01 14.58 -28.86
CA ASP A 446 -26.65 15.99 -28.60
C ASP A 446 -26.50 16.26 -27.10
N LYS A 447 -27.13 15.45 -26.25
CA LYS A 447 -27.09 15.56 -24.79
C LYS A 447 -27.25 14.18 -24.17
N ALA A 448 -26.36 13.83 -23.25
CA ALA A 448 -26.41 12.61 -22.46
C ALA A 448 -26.12 12.90 -20.99
N GLU A 449 -26.54 11.99 -20.10
CA GLU A 449 -26.16 11.96 -18.69
C GLU A 449 -25.23 10.79 -18.46
N TYR A 450 -24.17 11.02 -17.72
CA TYR A 450 -23.15 10.03 -17.37
C TYR A 450 -23.12 9.79 -15.88
N GLU A 451 -23.05 8.53 -15.50
CA GLU A 451 -22.89 8.09 -14.12
C GLU A 451 -21.41 8.04 -13.77
N VAL A 452 -20.98 8.92 -12.85
CA VAL A 452 -19.60 9.07 -12.41
C VAL A 452 -19.36 8.14 -11.23
N PRO A 453 -18.36 7.25 -11.27
CA PRO A 453 -18.06 6.34 -10.18
C PRO A 453 -17.62 7.12 -8.92
N THR A 454 -18.00 6.64 -7.75
CA THR A 454 -17.78 7.31 -6.46
C THR A 454 -16.31 7.57 -6.11
N ARG A 455 -15.38 6.87 -6.75
CA ARG A 455 -13.92 7.14 -6.64
C ARG A 455 -13.51 8.48 -7.25
N ARG A 456 -14.27 8.99 -8.24
CA ARG A 456 -14.01 10.26 -8.92
C ARG A 456 -14.77 11.38 -8.19
N CYS A 457 -14.27 11.71 -7.00
CA CYS A 457 -14.84 12.76 -6.16
C CYS A 457 -14.69 14.17 -6.75
N ASP A 458 -13.86 14.32 -7.77
CA ASP A 458 -13.52 15.54 -8.47
C ASP A 458 -14.51 15.90 -9.59
N ILE A 459 -15.31 14.96 -10.09
CA ILE A 459 -16.24 15.15 -11.20
C ILE A 459 -17.65 15.39 -10.66
N ALA A 460 -18.13 16.63 -10.78
CA ALA A 460 -19.44 17.06 -10.29
C ALA A 460 -20.26 17.85 -11.30
N ILE A 461 -19.63 18.48 -12.27
CA ILE A 461 -20.27 19.34 -13.28
C ILE A 461 -19.85 18.94 -14.69
N GLU A 462 -20.54 19.48 -15.68
CA GLU A 462 -20.31 19.17 -17.10
C GLU A 462 -18.88 19.50 -17.58
N GLU A 463 -18.31 20.58 -17.06
CA GLU A 463 -16.94 21.00 -17.37
C GLU A 463 -15.89 19.97 -16.96
N ASP A 464 -16.11 19.26 -15.86
CA ASP A 464 -15.21 18.20 -15.38
C ASP A 464 -15.21 17.02 -16.36
N LEU A 465 -16.38 16.63 -16.92
CA LEU A 465 -16.44 15.62 -17.98
C LEU A 465 -15.76 16.06 -19.26
N ILE A 466 -15.90 17.34 -19.61
CA ILE A 466 -15.24 17.92 -20.79
C ILE A 466 -13.71 17.94 -20.59
N GLU A 467 -13.23 18.23 -19.40
CA GLU A 467 -11.81 18.14 -19.04
C GLU A 467 -11.28 16.72 -19.23
N GLU A 468 -12.00 15.71 -18.72
CA GLU A 468 -11.63 14.29 -18.89
C GLU A 468 -11.50 13.90 -20.36
N VAL A 469 -12.46 14.31 -21.19
CA VAL A 469 -12.40 14.07 -22.64
C VAL A 469 -11.21 14.78 -23.25
N GLY A 470 -10.98 16.05 -22.91
CA GLY A 470 -9.91 16.88 -23.43
C GLY A 470 -8.52 16.35 -23.13
N ARG A 471 -8.27 15.93 -21.88
CA ARG A 471 -6.96 15.43 -21.44
C ARG A 471 -6.62 14.08 -22.09
N ILE A 472 -7.57 13.17 -22.21
CA ILE A 472 -7.34 11.87 -22.86
C ILE A 472 -7.11 12.02 -24.37
N ARG A 473 -7.75 13.00 -25.01
CA ARG A 473 -7.51 13.35 -26.42
C ARG A 473 -6.25 14.17 -26.65
N GLU A 474 -5.56 14.62 -25.60
CA GLU A 474 -4.41 15.53 -25.69
C GLU A 474 -4.73 16.83 -26.43
N ILE A 475 -5.96 17.34 -26.29
CA ILE A 475 -6.35 18.64 -26.83
C ILE A 475 -5.66 19.74 -26.03
N GLY A 476 -4.91 20.60 -26.72
CA GLY A 476 -4.15 21.71 -26.11
C GLY A 476 -2.62 21.54 -26.15
N ARG A 477 -2.12 20.40 -26.66
CA ARG A 477 -0.71 20.32 -27.05
C ARG A 477 -0.50 21.11 -28.33
N ALA A 478 0.18 22.25 -28.23
CA ALA A 478 0.87 22.82 -29.37
C ALA A 478 2.00 21.84 -29.74
N HIS A 479 1.93 21.23 -30.91
CA HIS A 479 3.11 20.59 -31.47
C HIS A 479 4.17 21.67 -31.66
N VAL A 480 5.15 21.70 -30.78
CA VAL A 480 6.36 22.52 -30.94
C VAL A 480 7.37 21.72 -31.76
#